data_134fc3d0b7b88332f6f844ba9aab4fb5
#
_entry.id   134fc3d0b7b88332f6f844ba9aab4fb5
#
_cell.length_a   1.000
_cell.length_b   1.000
_cell.length_c   1.000
_cell.angle_alpha   90.00
_cell.angle_beta   90.00
_cell.angle_gamma   90.00
#
_symmetry.space_group_name_H-M   'P 1'
#
loop_
_entity.id
_entity.type
_entity.pdbx_description
1 polymer ?
#
loop_
_entity_poly.entity_id
_entity_poly.type
_entity_poly.pdbx_seq_one_letter_code
_entity_poly.pdbx_strand_id
1 'polypeptide(L)'
;LGVRSFAVFFDDISGEGTNPVKQAELLNYIDEHFVKVKPDVTPLIMCPTEYNKSWSDPAKGYLTTLGDKLNPSIQIMWTGDRVISDITQDGIQWINERIKRPAYIWWNFPVSDYVRDHLLMGPVYGNDTQIAHQMSGFVTNPMEHAEASKIAIYSVASYAWNPTKYNSEKTWKDAIMNILPDAATELEFFAAHNSDLGPNGHKYRREESVNLQPTAQSFTESYIKDKTYTEKDFSILQETFSQMVESSDILVAHADKNPIIV
;
A
#
# COMPACT_ATOMS: atom_id res chain seq x y z
N LEU A 1 5.04 27.49 -12.04
CA LEU A 1 5.48 26.36 -11.19
C LEU A 1 5.43 25.01 -11.93
N GLY A 2 4.76 24.92 -13.10
CA GLY A 2 4.70 23.70 -13.91
C GLY A 2 3.77 22.59 -13.37
N VAL A 3 2.97 22.85 -12.35
CA VAL A 3 1.98 21.86 -11.83
C VAL A 3 0.87 21.70 -12.86
N ARG A 4 0.58 20.44 -13.22
CA ARG A 4 -0.40 20.10 -14.29
C ARG A 4 -1.47 19.12 -13.83
N SER A 5 -1.31 18.50 -12.66
CA SER A 5 -2.28 17.57 -12.08
C SER A 5 -2.74 18.09 -10.74
N PHE A 6 -4.06 18.07 -10.53
CA PHE A 6 -4.69 18.59 -9.32
C PHE A 6 -5.67 17.57 -8.78
N ALA A 7 -5.76 17.50 -7.46
CA ALA A 7 -6.73 16.67 -6.77
C ALA A 7 -7.44 17.45 -5.66
N VAL A 8 -8.68 17.09 -5.39
CA VAL A 8 -9.47 17.65 -4.28
C VAL A 8 -9.92 16.50 -3.39
N PHE A 9 -9.65 16.61 -2.10
CA PHE A 9 -9.88 15.55 -1.14
C PHE A 9 -11.02 15.89 -0.18
N PHE A 10 -11.98 14.96 -0.05
CA PHE A 10 -13.10 15.01 0.89
C PHE A 10 -13.09 13.80 1.85
N ASP A 11 -11.94 13.13 1.95
CA ASP A 11 -11.71 12.09 2.94
C ASP A 11 -11.69 12.67 4.36
N ASP A 12 -12.05 11.87 5.34
CA ASP A 12 -11.98 12.14 6.78
C ASP A 12 -12.62 13.46 7.25
N ILE A 13 -13.59 13.97 6.48
CA ILE A 13 -14.38 15.15 6.86
C ILE A 13 -15.78 14.78 7.40
N SER A 14 -16.45 15.74 8.00
CA SER A 14 -17.81 15.59 8.52
C SER A 14 -18.68 16.81 8.20
N GLY A 15 -19.98 16.73 8.50
CA GLY A 15 -20.92 17.83 8.34
C GLY A 15 -21.32 18.07 6.88
N GLU A 16 -21.62 19.31 6.53
CA GLU A 16 -22.16 19.68 5.20
C GLU A 16 -21.19 19.36 4.04
N GLY A 17 -19.88 19.34 4.30
CA GLY A 17 -18.87 19.01 3.31
C GLY A 17 -18.98 17.58 2.75
N THR A 18 -19.72 16.70 3.44
CA THR A 18 -19.93 15.31 3.00
C THR A 18 -21.08 15.14 2.00
N ASN A 19 -21.78 16.22 1.64
CA ASN A 19 -22.92 16.17 0.72
C ASN A 19 -22.44 15.90 -0.73
N PRO A 20 -22.77 14.76 -1.36
CA PRO A 20 -22.26 14.40 -2.67
C PRO A 20 -22.73 15.32 -3.80
N VAL A 21 -23.91 15.97 -3.64
CA VAL A 21 -24.41 16.94 -4.63
C VAL A 21 -23.57 18.20 -4.60
N LYS A 22 -23.29 18.74 -3.41
CA LYS A 22 -22.44 19.93 -3.23
C LYS A 22 -20.99 19.65 -3.68
N GLN A 23 -20.47 18.45 -3.38
CA GLN A 23 -19.14 18.03 -3.86
C GLN A 23 -19.10 17.98 -5.39
N ALA A 24 -20.13 17.40 -6.03
CA ALA A 24 -20.20 17.34 -7.48
C ALA A 24 -20.32 18.72 -8.13
N GLU A 25 -21.14 19.61 -7.58
CA GLU A 25 -21.30 21.00 -8.06
C GLU A 25 -19.97 21.76 -8.01
N LEU A 26 -19.26 21.68 -6.88
CA LEU A 26 -17.95 22.32 -6.71
C LEU A 26 -16.91 21.77 -7.69
N LEU A 27 -16.82 20.45 -7.81
CA LEU A 27 -15.83 19.81 -8.67
C LEU A 27 -16.11 20.04 -10.16
N ASN A 28 -17.36 20.02 -10.58
CA ASN A 28 -17.74 20.36 -11.95
C ASN A 28 -17.40 21.82 -12.25
N TYR A 29 -17.63 22.74 -11.32
CA TYR A 29 -17.22 24.13 -11.47
C TYR A 29 -15.70 24.27 -11.65
N ILE A 30 -14.90 23.57 -10.83
CA ILE A 30 -13.43 23.57 -10.98
C ILE A 30 -13.00 22.95 -12.32
N ASP A 31 -13.62 21.84 -12.71
CA ASP A 31 -13.32 21.19 -13.99
C ASP A 31 -13.58 22.11 -15.18
N GLU A 32 -14.72 22.82 -15.19
CA GLU A 32 -15.14 23.70 -16.29
C GLU A 32 -14.37 25.01 -16.36
N HIS A 33 -14.10 25.64 -15.20
CA HIS A 33 -13.54 26.99 -15.14
C HIS A 33 -12.01 27.02 -14.92
N PHE A 34 -11.42 25.90 -14.54
CA PHE A 34 -9.98 25.81 -14.31
C PHE A 34 -9.32 24.72 -15.15
N VAL A 35 -9.80 23.48 -15.07
CA VAL A 35 -9.12 22.34 -15.72
C VAL A 35 -9.25 22.44 -17.24
N LYS A 36 -10.48 22.49 -17.75
CA LYS A 36 -10.77 22.47 -19.20
C LYS A 36 -10.30 23.72 -19.95
N VAL A 37 -10.10 24.82 -19.24
CA VAL A 37 -9.63 26.07 -19.89
C VAL A 37 -8.11 26.15 -19.98
N LYS A 38 -7.39 25.15 -19.48
CA LYS A 38 -5.93 25.07 -19.51
C LYS A 38 -5.47 23.84 -20.30
N PRO A 39 -4.76 24.03 -21.43
CA PRO A 39 -4.41 22.93 -22.33
C PRO A 39 -3.48 21.89 -21.71
N ASP A 40 -2.72 22.28 -20.69
CA ASP A 40 -1.68 21.46 -20.07
C ASP A 40 -2.11 20.82 -18.73
N VAL A 41 -3.36 21.01 -18.30
CA VAL A 41 -3.85 20.44 -17.03
C VAL A 41 -4.54 19.10 -17.33
N THR A 42 -4.15 18.07 -16.57
CA THR A 42 -4.75 16.74 -16.65
C THR A 42 -6.15 16.72 -16.00
N PRO A 43 -6.99 15.72 -16.28
CA PRO A 43 -8.28 15.57 -15.62
C PRO A 43 -8.17 15.68 -14.10
N LEU A 44 -9.15 16.35 -13.49
CA LEU A 44 -9.24 16.50 -12.04
C LEU A 44 -9.41 15.14 -11.37
N ILE A 45 -8.74 14.96 -10.24
CA ILE A 45 -8.90 13.78 -9.38
C ILE A 45 -9.63 14.22 -8.10
N MET A 46 -10.52 13.38 -7.58
CA MET A 46 -11.13 13.60 -6.28
C MET A 46 -11.05 12.38 -5.40
N CYS A 47 -10.86 12.59 -4.09
CA CYS A 47 -11.08 11.57 -3.09
C CYS A 47 -12.46 11.78 -2.45
N PRO A 48 -13.39 10.82 -2.53
CA PRO A 48 -14.72 10.95 -1.94
C PRO A 48 -14.67 10.76 -0.42
N THR A 49 -15.67 11.23 0.29
CA THR A 49 -15.82 10.98 1.74
C THR A 49 -16.02 9.48 2.03
N GLU A 50 -16.81 8.79 1.20
CA GLU A 50 -16.94 7.33 1.27
C GLU A 50 -15.92 6.68 0.33
N TYR A 51 -14.63 6.71 0.68
CA TYR A 51 -13.53 6.25 -0.17
C TYR A 51 -13.21 4.76 -0.08
N ASN A 52 -13.96 3.99 0.73
CA ASN A 52 -13.85 2.54 0.81
C ASN A 52 -15.22 1.89 1.06
N LYS A 53 -15.33 0.59 0.72
CA LYS A 53 -16.61 -0.13 0.79
C LYS A 53 -17.14 -0.27 2.22
N SER A 54 -16.27 -0.46 3.21
CA SER A 54 -16.70 -0.67 4.60
C SER A 54 -17.33 0.57 5.24
N TRP A 55 -17.04 1.76 4.71
CA TRP A 55 -17.62 3.03 5.16
C TRP A 55 -18.78 3.51 4.29
N SER A 56 -19.01 2.85 3.17
CA SER A 56 -20.08 3.21 2.24
C SER A 56 -21.42 2.64 2.69
N ASP A 57 -22.47 3.46 2.56
CA ASP A 57 -23.84 3.03 2.72
C ASP A 57 -24.57 3.12 1.37
N PRO A 58 -24.70 2.01 0.62
CA PRO A 58 -25.38 2.02 -0.68
C PRO A 58 -26.81 2.53 -0.63
N ALA A 59 -27.51 2.39 0.50
CA ALA A 59 -28.89 2.86 0.66
C ALA A 59 -28.98 4.40 0.68
N LYS A 60 -27.94 5.08 1.13
CA LYS A 60 -27.82 6.55 1.09
C LYS A 60 -27.43 7.07 -0.29
N GLY A 61 -26.88 6.23 -1.15
CA GLY A 61 -26.58 6.56 -2.55
C GLY A 61 -25.48 7.59 -2.76
N TYR A 62 -24.55 7.76 -1.81
CA TYR A 62 -23.47 8.75 -1.91
C TYR A 62 -22.63 8.55 -3.18
N LEU A 63 -22.05 7.36 -3.36
CA LEU A 63 -21.22 7.03 -4.51
C LEU A 63 -22.00 7.05 -5.83
N THR A 64 -23.23 6.57 -5.84
CA THR A 64 -24.11 6.63 -7.04
C THR A 64 -24.40 8.07 -7.43
N THR A 65 -24.65 8.96 -6.46
CA THR A 65 -24.85 10.39 -6.70
C THR A 65 -23.61 11.04 -7.33
N LEU A 66 -22.41 10.71 -6.85
CA LEU A 66 -21.16 11.17 -7.48
C LEU A 66 -21.04 10.64 -8.91
N GLY A 67 -21.32 9.33 -9.12
CA GLY A 67 -21.30 8.71 -10.44
C GLY A 67 -22.24 9.37 -11.45
N ASP A 68 -23.42 9.82 -10.97
CA ASP A 68 -24.44 10.46 -11.81
C ASP A 68 -24.15 11.93 -12.11
N LYS A 69 -23.58 12.64 -11.16
CA LYS A 69 -23.51 14.12 -11.20
C LYS A 69 -22.16 14.69 -11.56
N LEU A 70 -21.07 13.96 -11.34
CA LEU A 70 -19.75 14.43 -11.70
C LEU A 70 -19.52 14.37 -13.22
N ASN A 71 -18.86 15.38 -13.76
CA ASN A 71 -18.37 15.37 -15.14
C ASN A 71 -17.56 14.08 -15.38
N PRO A 72 -17.76 13.40 -16.54
CA PRO A 72 -17.14 12.09 -16.79
C PRO A 72 -15.61 12.10 -16.78
N SER A 73 -14.99 13.27 -17.02
CA SER A 73 -13.53 13.46 -16.98
C SER A 73 -12.94 13.39 -15.58
N ILE A 74 -13.73 13.68 -14.52
CA ILE A 74 -13.24 13.70 -13.15
C ILE A 74 -13.02 12.28 -12.65
N GLN A 75 -11.80 11.99 -12.20
CA GLN A 75 -11.42 10.68 -11.67
C GLN A 75 -11.75 10.59 -10.19
N ILE A 76 -12.23 9.43 -9.74
CA ILE A 76 -12.67 9.19 -8.36
C ILE A 76 -11.75 8.18 -7.71
N MET A 77 -11.11 8.57 -6.60
CA MET A 77 -10.22 7.70 -5.82
C MET A 77 -10.98 6.65 -5.01
N TRP A 78 -10.32 5.51 -4.80
CA TRP A 78 -10.86 4.38 -4.05
C TRP A 78 -9.75 3.57 -3.38
N THR A 79 -9.91 3.23 -2.10
CA THR A 79 -8.89 2.48 -1.35
C THR A 79 -9.17 0.97 -1.27
N GLY A 80 -10.31 0.51 -1.80
CA GLY A 80 -10.69 -0.90 -1.79
C GLY A 80 -11.84 -1.23 -0.82
N ASP A 81 -11.94 -2.47 -0.39
CA ASP A 81 -13.02 -2.91 0.48
C ASP A 81 -12.95 -2.30 1.90
N ARG A 82 -11.76 -1.86 2.31
CA ARG A 82 -11.50 -1.16 3.58
C ARG A 82 -10.53 -0.01 3.33
N VAL A 83 -10.25 0.78 4.37
CA VAL A 83 -9.20 1.81 4.34
C VAL A 83 -7.87 1.20 3.88
N ILE A 84 -7.52 0.05 4.43
CA ILE A 84 -6.35 -0.74 4.04
C ILE A 84 -6.82 -2.13 3.64
N SER A 85 -6.69 -2.45 2.36
CA SER A 85 -7.05 -3.75 1.78
C SER A 85 -6.39 -3.93 0.42
N ASP A 86 -6.27 -5.18 -0.01
CA ASP A 86 -5.88 -5.47 -1.39
C ASP A 86 -7.02 -5.15 -2.36
N ILE A 87 -6.66 -4.83 -3.59
CA ILE A 87 -7.62 -4.48 -4.66
C ILE A 87 -8.01 -5.75 -5.40
N THR A 88 -9.27 -6.14 -5.24
CA THR A 88 -9.81 -7.38 -5.82
C THR A 88 -10.71 -7.11 -7.02
N GLN A 89 -10.89 -8.12 -7.87
CA GLN A 89 -11.83 -8.08 -9.00
C GLN A 89 -13.24 -7.68 -8.56
N ASP A 90 -13.76 -8.28 -7.50
CA ASP A 90 -15.11 -7.99 -6.99
C ASP A 90 -15.20 -6.57 -6.41
N GLY A 91 -14.15 -6.13 -5.71
CA GLY A 91 -14.08 -4.79 -5.14
C GLY A 91 -14.06 -3.70 -6.20
N ILE A 92 -13.27 -3.88 -7.26
CA ILE A 92 -13.18 -2.90 -8.36
C ILE A 92 -14.48 -2.88 -9.18
N GLN A 93 -15.10 -4.01 -9.44
CA GLN A 93 -16.40 -4.06 -10.11
C GLN A 93 -17.47 -3.35 -9.28
N TRP A 94 -17.51 -3.61 -7.97
CA TRP A 94 -18.48 -3.02 -7.04
C TRP A 94 -18.45 -1.48 -7.05
N ILE A 95 -17.26 -0.89 -7.06
CA ILE A 95 -17.13 0.57 -7.09
C ILE A 95 -17.44 1.13 -8.47
N ASN A 96 -16.91 0.53 -9.55
CA ASN A 96 -17.08 1.02 -10.90
C ASN A 96 -18.54 1.11 -11.34
N GLU A 97 -19.37 0.13 -10.92
CA GLU A 97 -20.82 0.14 -11.15
C GLU A 97 -21.50 1.37 -10.52
N ARG A 98 -21.05 1.79 -9.34
CA ARG A 98 -21.64 2.92 -8.59
C ARG A 98 -21.18 4.26 -9.11
N ILE A 99 -19.88 4.42 -9.33
CA ILE A 99 -19.32 5.68 -9.82
C ILE A 99 -19.41 5.83 -11.35
N LYS A 100 -19.87 4.80 -12.07
CA LYS A 100 -20.08 4.74 -13.54
C LYS A 100 -18.83 5.06 -14.36
N ARG A 101 -17.67 4.73 -13.82
CA ARG A 101 -16.37 4.90 -14.46
C ARG A 101 -15.32 4.02 -13.78
N PRO A 102 -14.15 3.77 -14.42
CA PRO A 102 -13.02 3.13 -13.75
C PRO A 102 -12.56 3.94 -12.54
N ALA A 103 -12.39 3.30 -11.39
CA ALA A 103 -11.87 3.94 -10.19
C ALA A 103 -10.38 4.27 -10.34
N TYR A 104 -9.96 5.37 -9.71
CA TYR A 104 -8.55 5.71 -9.51
C TYR A 104 -8.11 5.11 -8.17
N ILE A 105 -7.21 4.13 -8.19
CA ILE A 105 -6.83 3.44 -6.97
C ILE A 105 -5.86 4.28 -6.15
N TRP A 106 -6.18 4.47 -4.88
CA TRP A 106 -5.30 4.89 -3.81
C TRP A 106 -5.05 3.69 -2.91
N TRP A 107 -3.97 2.98 -3.16
CA TRP A 107 -3.65 1.82 -2.35
C TRP A 107 -2.87 2.21 -1.08
N ASN A 108 -3.46 1.97 0.09
CA ASN A 108 -2.81 2.23 1.37
C ASN A 108 -1.81 1.13 1.71
N PHE A 109 -0.70 1.10 0.97
CA PHE A 109 0.45 0.24 1.17
C PHE A 109 1.69 0.92 0.55
N PRO A 110 2.85 0.93 1.20
CA PRO A 110 3.19 0.34 2.50
C PRO A 110 2.99 1.27 3.71
N VAL A 111 2.03 2.17 3.70
CA VAL A 111 1.80 3.06 4.85
C VAL A 111 1.73 2.30 6.17
N SER A 112 2.41 2.82 7.19
CA SER A 112 2.52 2.19 8.52
C SER A 112 2.29 3.17 9.67
N ASP A 113 1.71 4.34 9.40
CA ASP A 113 1.48 5.41 10.39
C ASP A 113 0.56 4.99 11.56
N TYR A 114 -0.21 3.93 11.38
CA TYR A 114 -1.06 3.29 12.39
C TYR A 114 -0.34 2.21 13.23
N VAL A 115 0.91 1.81 12.85
CA VAL A 115 1.82 0.92 13.60
C VAL A 115 3.25 1.38 13.30
N ARG A 116 3.73 2.38 14.06
CA ARG A 116 4.95 3.13 13.72
C ARG A 116 6.26 2.42 14.06
N ASP A 117 6.20 1.39 14.87
CA ASP A 117 7.35 0.60 15.32
C ASP A 117 7.62 -0.63 14.44
N HIS A 118 6.92 -0.75 13.32
CA HIS A 118 7.07 -1.84 12.35
C HIS A 118 7.23 -1.30 10.93
N LEU A 119 7.82 -2.11 10.05
CA LEU A 119 8.03 -1.79 8.63
C LEU A 119 7.31 -2.78 7.71
N LEU A 120 7.03 -2.34 6.49
CA LEU A 120 6.46 -3.15 5.41
C LEU A 120 7.46 -3.23 4.25
N MET A 121 8.50 -4.05 4.41
CA MET A 121 9.59 -4.18 3.45
C MET A 121 9.54 -5.48 2.63
N GLY A 122 8.54 -6.32 2.86
CA GLY A 122 8.38 -7.61 2.18
C GLY A 122 7.87 -7.51 0.74
N PRO A 123 7.69 -8.66 0.09
CA PRO A 123 7.13 -8.75 -1.25
C PRO A 123 5.74 -8.12 -1.33
N VAL A 124 5.47 -7.40 -2.43
CA VAL A 124 4.17 -6.78 -2.70
C VAL A 124 3.27 -7.77 -3.43
N TYR A 125 2.16 -8.16 -2.82
CA TYR A 125 1.19 -9.13 -3.37
C TYR A 125 -0.23 -8.80 -2.92
N GLY A 126 -1.21 -9.57 -3.38
CA GLY A 126 -2.62 -9.50 -2.95
C GLY A 126 -3.51 -8.74 -3.92
N ASN A 127 -3.01 -7.73 -4.62
CA ASN A 127 -3.78 -7.06 -5.66
C ASN A 127 -4.00 -7.98 -6.87
N ASP A 128 -5.23 -7.97 -7.40
CA ASP A 128 -5.57 -8.75 -8.60
C ASP A 128 -4.76 -8.25 -9.82
N THR A 129 -4.22 -9.18 -10.60
CA THR A 129 -3.36 -8.87 -11.75
C THR A 129 -4.13 -8.73 -13.07
N GLN A 130 -5.45 -8.95 -13.09
CA GLN A 130 -6.27 -8.94 -14.30
C GLN A 130 -7.16 -7.69 -14.41
N ILE A 131 -7.08 -6.75 -13.46
CA ILE A 131 -7.99 -5.60 -13.34
C ILE A 131 -7.45 -4.30 -13.96
N ALA A 132 -6.31 -4.33 -14.63
CA ALA A 132 -5.67 -3.12 -15.17
C ALA A 132 -6.63 -2.24 -16.00
N HIS A 133 -7.45 -2.86 -16.86
CA HIS A 133 -8.42 -2.16 -17.72
C HIS A 133 -9.64 -1.59 -16.96
N GLN A 134 -9.78 -1.92 -15.68
CA GLN A 134 -10.88 -1.47 -14.82
C GLN A 134 -10.48 -0.31 -13.90
N MET A 135 -9.22 0.14 -13.97
CA MET A 135 -8.69 1.25 -13.19
C MET A 135 -8.35 2.42 -14.10
N SER A 136 -8.61 3.66 -13.65
CA SER A 136 -8.19 4.87 -14.36
C SER A 136 -6.80 5.35 -13.97
N GLY A 137 -6.27 4.89 -12.86
CA GLY A 137 -4.94 5.18 -12.34
C GLY A 137 -4.67 4.42 -11.05
N PHE A 138 -3.41 4.48 -10.61
CA PHE A 138 -2.96 3.80 -9.41
C PHE A 138 -1.91 4.64 -8.70
N VAL A 139 -2.14 4.97 -7.43
CA VAL A 139 -1.16 5.58 -6.53
C VAL A 139 -1.04 4.74 -5.27
N THR A 140 0.12 4.81 -4.64
CA THR A 140 0.40 4.13 -3.39
C THR A 140 0.71 5.15 -2.29
N ASN A 141 0.36 4.82 -1.05
CA ASN A 141 0.66 5.61 0.13
C ASN A 141 1.87 4.97 0.85
N PRO A 142 3.04 5.60 0.89
CA PRO A 142 4.26 5.02 1.47
C PRO A 142 4.28 5.13 2.99
N MET A 143 5.25 4.44 3.62
CA MET A 143 5.62 4.69 5.02
C MET A 143 6.20 6.10 5.17
N GLU A 144 6.21 6.63 6.40
CA GLU A 144 6.95 7.85 6.74
C GLU A 144 8.49 7.69 6.61
N HIS A 145 8.97 6.44 6.54
CA HIS A 145 10.35 6.05 6.29
C HIS A 145 10.62 5.94 4.78
N ALA A 146 11.09 7.04 4.18
CA ALA A 146 11.23 7.13 2.73
C ALA A 146 12.15 6.07 2.12
N GLU A 147 13.29 5.79 2.75
CA GLU A 147 14.25 4.79 2.25
C GLU A 147 13.68 3.37 2.33
N ALA A 148 13.09 2.98 3.45
CA ALA A 148 12.44 1.67 3.61
C ALA A 148 11.28 1.48 2.62
N SER A 149 10.57 2.55 2.27
CA SER A 149 9.47 2.54 1.30
C SER A 149 9.91 2.23 -0.13
N LYS A 150 11.17 2.46 -0.49
CA LYS A 150 11.67 2.28 -1.86
C LYS A 150 11.48 0.85 -2.38
N ILE A 151 11.63 -0.17 -1.54
CA ILE A 151 11.41 -1.58 -1.91
C ILE A 151 9.96 -1.79 -2.37
N ALA A 152 9.00 -1.33 -1.58
CA ALA A 152 7.59 -1.44 -1.91
C ALA A 152 7.21 -0.56 -3.11
N ILE A 153 7.71 0.69 -3.18
CA ILE A 153 7.44 1.61 -4.30
C ILE A 153 7.93 1.03 -5.63
N TYR A 154 9.14 0.42 -5.66
CA TYR A 154 9.65 -0.26 -6.85
C TYR A 154 8.70 -1.37 -7.29
N SER A 155 8.24 -2.19 -6.35
CA SER A 155 7.35 -3.31 -6.62
C SER A 155 5.96 -2.84 -7.08
N VAL A 156 5.40 -1.80 -6.45
CA VAL A 156 4.13 -1.18 -6.86
C VAL A 156 4.23 -0.56 -8.25
N ALA A 157 5.33 0.12 -8.56
CA ALA A 157 5.56 0.67 -9.90
C ALA A 157 5.60 -0.43 -10.97
N SER A 158 6.27 -1.55 -10.68
CA SER A 158 6.30 -2.72 -11.56
C SER A 158 4.91 -3.34 -11.76
N TYR A 159 4.13 -3.48 -10.69
CA TYR A 159 2.74 -3.93 -10.76
C TYR A 159 1.88 -2.98 -11.61
N ALA A 160 1.92 -1.68 -11.33
CA ALA A 160 1.12 -0.69 -12.06
C ALA A 160 1.50 -0.60 -13.54
N TRP A 161 2.77 -0.84 -13.89
CA TRP A 161 3.24 -0.84 -15.27
C TRP A 161 2.69 -2.01 -16.08
N ASN A 162 2.70 -3.22 -15.53
CA ASN A 162 2.20 -4.42 -16.22
C ASN A 162 1.70 -5.48 -15.22
N PRO A 163 0.48 -5.32 -14.68
CA PRO A 163 -0.06 -6.24 -13.68
C PRO A 163 -0.05 -7.70 -14.12
N THR A 164 -0.39 -7.97 -15.40
CA THR A 164 -0.50 -9.35 -15.93
C THR A 164 0.85 -10.09 -16.01
N LYS A 165 1.97 -9.38 -15.99
CA LYS A 165 3.33 -9.92 -15.99
C LYS A 165 4.02 -9.78 -14.64
N TYR A 166 3.34 -9.16 -13.68
CA TYR A 166 3.90 -8.91 -12.36
C TYR A 166 4.21 -10.23 -11.63
N ASN A 167 5.40 -10.30 -11.06
CA ASN A 167 5.85 -11.37 -10.18
C ASN A 167 6.39 -10.75 -8.90
N SER A 168 5.68 -10.95 -7.81
CA SER A 168 5.95 -10.34 -6.51
C SER A 168 7.36 -10.64 -6.00
N GLU A 169 7.71 -11.91 -5.92
CA GLU A 169 8.99 -12.37 -5.38
C GLU A 169 10.18 -11.88 -6.22
N LYS A 170 10.09 -12.08 -7.54
CA LYS A 170 11.14 -11.61 -8.44
C LYS A 170 11.33 -10.10 -8.35
N THR A 171 10.25 -9.35 -8.35
CA THR A 171 10.30 -7.88 -8.33
C THR A 171 10.86 -7.37 -7.00
N TRP A 172 10.53 -8.04 -5.89
CA TRP A 172 11.08 -7.72 -4.58
C TRP A 172 12.61 -7.90 -4.53
N LYS A 173 13.12 -9.00 -5.05
CA LYS A 173 14.57 -9.25 -5.17
C LYS A 173 15.24 -8.25 -6.11
N ASP A 174 14.62 -7.96 -7.24
CA ASP A 174 15.11 -6.93 -8.17
C ASP A 174 15.17 -5.55 -7.49
N ALA A 175 14.17 -5.19 -6.66
CA ALA A 175 14.15 -3.94 -5.90
C ALA A 175 15.35 -3.86 -4.94
N ILE A 176 15.56 -4.87 -4.13
CA ILE A 176 16.66 -4.97 -3.15
C ILE A 176 18.00 -4.83 -3.85
N MET A 177 18.22 -5.59 -4.92
CA MET A 177 19.46 -5.57 -5.70
C MET A 177 19.71 -4.19 -6.35
N ASN A 178 18.65 -3.48 -6.76
CA ASN A 178 18.80 -2.14 -7.34
C ASN A 178 19.03 -1.05 -6.29
N ILE A 179 18.48 -1.21 -5.09
CA ILE A 179 18.58 -0.20 -4.00
C ILE A 179 19.93 -0.29 -3.30
N LEU A 180 20.39 -1.49 -2.99
CA LEU A 180 21.61 -1.72 -2.24
C LEU A 180 22.39 -2.95 -2.76
N PRO A 181 23.01 -2.88 -3.96
CA PRO A 181 23.68 -4.02 -4.58
C PRO A 181 24.84 -4.58 -3.74
N ASP A 182 25.55 -3.72 -3.01
CA ASP A 182 26.74 -4.11 -2.24
C ASP A 182 26.41 -4.83 -0.91
N ALA A 183 25.14 -4.80 -0.47
CA ALA A 183 24.64 -5.50 0.71
C ALA A 183 23.21 -6.04 0.49
N ALA A 184 22.95 -6.53 -0.72
CA ALA A 184 21.63 -6.99 -1.10
C ALA A 184 21.17 -8.22 -0.30
N THR A 185 22.08 -9.13 0.05
CA THR A 185 21.80 -10.32 0.85
C THR A 185 21.34 -9.93 2.26
N GLU A 186 22.01 -8.98 2.88
CA GLU A 186 21.72 -8.50 4.23
C GLU A 186 20.42 -7.70 4.23
N LEU A 187 20.17 -6.89 3.20
CA LEU A 187 18.92 -6.16 3.03
C LEU A 187 17.74 -7.09 2.76
N GLU A 188 17.93 -8.15 1.94
CA GLU A 188 16.89 -9.18 1.71
C GLU A 188 16.54 -9.88 3.02
N PHE A 189 17.55 -10.27 3.78
CA PHE A 189 17.36 -10.91 5.08
C PHE A 189 16.64 -9.99 6.07
N PHE A 190 17.09 -8.74 6.21
CA PHE A 190 16.43 -7.74 7.07
C PHE A 190 14.97 -7.49 6.64
N ALA A 191 14.72 -7.30 5.36
CA ALA A 191 13.38 -7.04 4.83
C ALA A 191 12.42 -8.22 5.03
N ALA A 192 12.90 -9.47 4.95
CA ALA A 192 12.10 -10.66 5.20
C ALA A 192 11.63 -10.79 6.66
N HIS A 193 12.31 -10.12 7.58
CA HIS A 193 11.97 -10.07 9.01
C HIS A 193 11.35 -8.73 9.44
N ASN A 194 11.01 -7.86 8.48
CA ASN A 194 10.36 -6.56 8.68
C ASN A 194 9.31 -6.32 7.58
N SER A 195 8.34 -7.20 7.49
CA SER A 195 7.35 -7.24 6.39
C SER A 195 5.89 -7.30 6.85
N ASP A 196 5.63 -7.35 8.15
CA ASP A 196 4.28 -7.32 8.73
C ASP A 196 4.19 -6.33 9.89
N LEU A 197 3.04 -5.71 10.06
CA LEU A 197 2.78 -4.76 11.14
C LEU A 197 2.19 -5.42 12.40
N GLY A 198 2.16 -6.74 12.47
CA GLY A 198 1.54 -7.44 13.58
C GLY A 198 0.02 -7.21 13.69
N PRO A 199 -0.61 -7.62 14.79
CA PRO A 199 -2.02 -7.36 15.07
C PRO A 199 -2.29 -5.84 15.14
N ASN A 200 -3.22 -5.35 14.32
CA ASN A 200 -3.52 -3.92 14.22
C ASN A 200 -5.02 -3.66 14.00
N GLY A 201 -5.43 -2.39 14.15
CA GLY A 201 -6.83 -1.98 14.04
C GLY A 201 -7.46 -2.22 12.66
N HIS A 202 -6.68 -2.22 11.59
CA HIS A 202 -7.15 -2.49 10.24
C HIS A 202 -7.24 -3.99 9.90
N LYS A 203 -6.66 -4.86 10.75
CA LYS A 203 -6.60 -6.32 10.55
C LYS A 203 -5.89 -6.70 9.24
N TYR A 204 -5.01 -5.83 8.76
CA TYR A 204 -4.22 -6.07 7.56
C TYR A 204 -2.91 -6.74 7.97
N ARG A 205 -2.66 -7.92 7.41
CA ARG A 205 -1.52 -8.75 7.78
C ARG A 205 -0.77 -9.19 6.53
N ARG A 206 0.53 -9.34 6.69
CA ARG A 206 1.45 -9.86 5.67
C ARG A 206 2.23 -11.04 6.22
N GLU A 207 2.87 -11.78 5.34
CA GLU A 207 3.80 -12.84 5.74
C GLU A 207 5.13 -12.21 6.16
N GLU A 208 5.66 -12.68 7.29
CA GLU A 208 6.95 -12.26 7.81
C GLU A 208 7.68 -13.46 8.41
N SER A 209 9.00 -13.51 8.28
CA SER A 209 9.82 -14.56 8.90
C SER A 209 9.35 -15.97 8.59
N VAL A 210 8.80 -16.22 7.40
CA VAL A 210 8.06 -17.45 7.04
C VAL A 210 8.85 -18.72 7.37
N ASN A 211 10.14 -18.71 7.11
CA ASN A 211 11.01 -19.86 7.37
C ASN A 211 11.32 -20.08 8.86
N LEU A 212 11.25 -19.03 9.66
CA LEU A 212 11.54 -19.06 11.09
C LEU A 212 10.30 -19.38 11.94
N GLN A 213 9.10 -19.00 11.49
CA GLN A 213 7.86 -19.12 12.26
C GLN A 213 7.62 -20.52 12.83
N PRO A 214 7.76 -21.65 12.08
CA PRO A 214 7.50 -22.98 12.63
C PRO A 214 8.43 -23.33 13.78
N THR A 215 9.72 -22.95 13.69
CA THR A 215 10.70 -23.19 14.74
C THR A 215 10.43 -22.33 15.97
N ALA A 216 10.14 -21.04 15.75
CA ALA A 216 9.83 -20.13 16.84
C ALA A 216 8.54 -20.54 17.58
N GLN A 217 7.53 -21.01 16.86
CA GLN A 217 6.31 -21.53 17.45
C GLN A 217 6.58 -22.81 18.26
N SER A 218 7.26 -23.79 17.69
CA SER A 218 7.62 -25.05 18.39
C SER A 218 8.40 -24.79 19.67
N PHE A 219 9.43 -23.94 19.58
CA PHE A 219 10.22 -23.54 20.75
C PHE A 219 9.36 -22.88 21.83
N THR A 220 8.54 -21.91 21.43
CA THR A 220 7.70 -21.14 22.35
C THR A 220 6.66 -22.01 23.07
N GLU A 221 5.98 -22.88 22.34
CA GLU A 221 4.97 -23.79 22.89
C GLU A 221 5.58 -24.75 23.89
N SER A 222 6.71 -25.37 23.56
CA SER A 222 7.43 -26.30 24.45
C SER A 222 7.95 -25.59 25.72
N TYR A 223 8.54 -24.39 25.54
CA TYR A 223 9.08 -23.62 26.68
C TYR A 223 8.00 -23.09 27.62
N ILE A 224 6.87 -22.62 27.07
CA ILE A 224 5.75 -22.14 27.89
C ILE A 224 5.16 -23.30 28.69
N LYS A 225 4.94 -24.45 28.06
CA LYS A 225 4.29 -25.62 28.67
C LYS A 225 5.16 -26.29 29.71
N ASP A 226 6.37 -26.67 29.36
CA ASP A 226 7.20 -27.60 30.16
C ASP A 226 8.57 -27.01 30.55
N LYS A 227 8.86 -25.75 30.17
CA LYS A 227 10.20 -25.14 30.29
C LYS A 227 11.30 -25.93 29.60
N THR A 228 10.92 -26.63 28.52
CA THR A 228 11.82 -27.45 27.71
C THR A 228 11.93 -26.86 26.29
N TYR A 229 12.92 -27.28 25.57
CA TYR A 229 13.09 -26.99 24.15
C TYR A 229 13.98 -28.08 23.53
N THR A 230 13.94 -28.20 22.20
CA THR A 230 14.88 -29.04 21.48
C THR A 230 16.15 -28.28 21.17
N GLU A 231 17.31 -28.95 21.23
CA GLU A 231 18.60 -28.36 20.83
C GLU A 231 18.56 -27.89 19.37
N LYS A 232 17.82 -28.60 18.52
CA LYS A 232 17.61 -28.21 17.13
C LYS A 232 16.91 -26.86 17.01
N ASP A 233 15.79 -26.66 17.68
CA ASP A 233 15.02 -25.40 17.62
C ASP A 233 15.85 -24.26 18.20
N PHE A 234 16.53 -24.51 19.33
CA PHE A 234 17.42 -23.52 19.93
C PHE A 234 18.55 -23.11 19.01
N SER A 235 19.23 -24.07 18.37
CA SER A 235 20.34 -23.77 17.45
C SER A 235 19.88 -22.96 16.23
N ILE A 236 18.73 -23.28 15.64
CA ILE A 236 18.17 -22.53 14.52
C ILE A 236 17.85 -21.09 14.92
N LEU A 237 17.21 -20.90 16.09
CA LEU A 237 16.89 -19.56 16.59
C LEU A 237 18.15 -18.75 16.88
N GLN A 238 19.14 -19.37 17.56
CA GLN A 238 20.42 -18.73 17.86
C GLN A 238 21.17 -18.30 16.60
N GLU A 239 21.26 -19.18 15.59
CA GLU A 239 21.89 -18.87 14.33
C GLU A 239 21.17 -17.73 13.59
N THR A 240 19.84 -17.79 13.52
CA THR A 240 19.03 -16.74 12.88
C THR A 240 19.19 -15.39 13.57
N PHE A 241 19.16 -15.35 14.91
CA PHE A 241 19.35 -14.08 15.64
C PHE A 241 20.80 -13.56 15.54
N SER A 242 21.79 -14.43 15.47
CA SER A 242 23.16 -14.02 15.18
C SER A 242 23.27 -13.39 13.77
N GLN A 243 22.63 -14.01 12.78
CA GLN A 243 22.60 -13.46 11.43
C GLN A 243 21.85 -12.11 11.37
N MET A 244 20.79 -11.89 12.18
CA MET A 244 20.12 -10.60 12.28
C MET A 244 21.08 -9.50 12.78
N VAL A 245 21.89 -9.80 13.79
CA VAL A 245 22.90 -8.87 14.30
C VAL A 245 23.95 -8.56 13.25
N GLU A 246 24.52 -9.57 12.62
CA GLU A 246 25.56 -9.43 11.59
C GLU A 246 25.04 -8.62 10.38
N SER A 247 23.84 -8.93 9.90
CA SER A 247 23.21 -8.20 8.80
C SER A 247 22.95 -6.74 9.17
N SER A 248 22.51 -6.48 10.40
CA SER A 248 22.27 -5.11 10.89
C SER A 248 23.58 -4.31 10.94
N ASP A 249 24.67 -4.89 11.42
CA ASP A 249 25.99 -4.24 11.48
C ASP A 249 26.51 -3.87 10.07
N ILE A 250 26.32 -4.78 9.09
CA ILE A 250 26.69 -4.54 7.69
C ILE A 250 25.85 -3.39 7.12
N LEU A 251 24.53 -3.39 7.34
CA LEU A 251 23.63 -2.35 6.85
C LEU A 251 23.96 -0.99 7.46
N VAL A 252 24.22 -0.91 8.77
CA VAL A 252 24.66 0.32 9.44
C VAL A 252 25.97 0.83 8.88
N ALA A 253 26.95 -0.04 8.63
CA ALA A 253 28.23 0.35 8.02
C ALA A 253 28.06 0.87 6.57
N HIS A 254 27.02 0.45 5.84
CA HIS A 254 26.70 1.00 4.52
C HIS A 254 25.97 2.35 4.63
N ALA A 255 25.12 2.54 5.65
CA ALA A 255 24.45 3.80 5.92
C ALA A 255 25.47 4.92 6.19
N ASP A 256 26.53 4.66 6.94
CA ASP A 256 27.62 5.62 7.19
C ASP A 256 28.34 6.08 5.92
N LYS A 257 28.37 5.24 4.89
CA LYS A 257 28.99 5.55 3.58
C LYS A 257 28.01 6.23 2.61
N ASN A 258 26.72 6.04 2.82
CA ASN A 258 25.66 6.59 1.97
C ASN A 258 24.55 7.20 2.84
N PRO A 259 24.67 8.49 3.22
CA PRO A 259 23.73 9.17 4.13
C PRO A 259 22.29 9.26 3.61
N ILE A 260 22.03 8.81 2.38
CA ILE A 260 20.67 8.74 1.83
C ILE A 260 19.91 7.51 2.36
N ILE A 261 20.60 6.57 3.01
CA ILE A 261 20.01 5.31 3.51
C ILE A 261 19.61 5.42 5.00
N VAL A 262 19.91 6.50 5.67
CA VAL A 262 19.61 6.74 7.11
C VAL A 262 18.25 7.40 7.29
#